data_4a832928969ca99fa07eca881d886ca5
#
_entry.id   4a832928969ca99fa07eca881d886ca5
#
_cell.length_a   1.000
_cell.length_b   1.000
_cell.length_c   1.000
_cell.angle_alpha   90.00
_cell.angle_beta   90.00
_cell.angle_gamma   90.00
#
_symmetry.space_group_name_H-M   'P 1'
#
loop_
_entity.id
_entity.type
_entity.pdbx_description
1 polymer ?
#
loop_
_entity_poly.entity_id
_entity_poly.type
_entity_poly.pdbx_seq_one_letter_code
_entity_poly.pdbx_strand_id
1 'polypeptide(L)'
;MTLNLTALTIGETPKTVEISAESGGLVEDGSLWSSTTIKDKVFVMFYVDPDEKDVNEHYSQALKKEKDAKRLTFQSIAIINLAATWKPNFVIEKILKGKQKEFPNTIYVKDKKSVLVKEWDVADDASNILIFSKDGKLLFYKSGKMNDEDIEKSFAIIKENV
;
A
#
# COMPACT_ATOMS: atom_id res chain seq x y z
N MET A 1 -4.96 4.81 32.29
CA MET A 1 -5.28 5.50 31.06
C MET A 1 -4.45 4.90 29.94
N THR A 2 -5.01 3.97 29.15
CA THR A 2 -4.37 3.48 27.94
C THR A 2 -4.54 4.56 26.87
N LEU A 3 -3.45 5.25 26.58
CA LEU A 3 -3.35 6.07 25.38
C LEU A 3 -3.51 5.12 24.20
N ASN A 4 -4.69 5.09 23.58
CA ASN A 4 -4.85 4.57 22.24
C ASN A 4 -4.07 5.51 21.31
N LEU A 5 -2.80 5.25 21.18
CA LEU A 5 -2.01 5.82 20.10
C LEU A 5 -2.62 5.27 18.82
N THR A 6 -3.36 6.11 18.09
CA THR A 6 -3.73 5.80 16.72
C THR A 6 -2.44 5.47 15.98
N ALA A 7 -2.36 4.28 15.40
CA ALA A 7 -1.12 3.77 14.81
C ALA A 7 -0.63 4.59 13.61
N LEU A 8 -1.50 5.45 13.03
CA LEU A 8 -1.17 6.35 11.93
C LEU A 8 -1.44 7.81 12.30
N THR A 9 -0.41 8.63 12.18
CA THR A 9 -0.48 10.09 12.35
C THR A 9 0.20 10.75 11.16
N ILE A 10 -0.50 11.66 10.49
CA ILE A 10 0.07 12.44 9.38
C ILE A 10 1.28 13.23 9.90
N GLY A 11 2.38 13.14 9.16
CA GLY A 11 3.65 13.81 9.51
C GLY A 11 4.59 12.99 10.37
N GLU A 12 4.19 11.79 10.80
CA GLU A 12 5.00 10.89 11.61
C GLU A 12 5.31 9.59 10.88
N THR A 13 6.43 8.96 11.25
CA THR A 13 6.77 7.63 10.79
C THR A 13 5.96 6.61 11.59
N PRO A 14 5.16 5.76 10.94
CA PRO A 14 4.43 4.71 11.65
C PRO A 14 5.41 3.75 12.34
N LYS A 15 4.91 3.06 13.37
CA LYS A 15 5.68 2.01 14.02
C LYS A 15 6.17 0.99 13.00
N THR A 16 7.40 0.50 13.15
CA THR A 16 7.97 -0.52 12.26
C THR A 16 7.14 -1.79 12.28
N VAL A 17 6.80 -2.28 11.10
CA VAL A 17 6.13 -3.57 10.91
C VAL A 17 6.91 -4.44 9.95
N GLU A 18 6.80 -5.74 10.15
CA GLU A 18 7.40 -6.75 9.27
C GLU A 18 6.34 -7.78 8.90
N ILE A 19 6.35 -8.17 7.62
CA ILE A 19 5.53 -9.27 7.12
C ILE A 19 6.50 -10.37 6.72
N SER A 20 6.63 -11.38 7.59
CA SER A 20 7.52 -12.53 7.38
C SER A 20 6.94 -13.51 6.36
N ALA A 21 7.77 -14.46 5.93
CA ALA A 21 7.35 -15.55 5.03
C ALA A 21 6.12 -16.32 5.56
N GLU A 22 6.02 -16.52 6.88
CA GLU A 22 4.87 -17.18 7.52
C GLU A 22 3.59 -16.36 7.41
N SER A 23 3.72 -15.02 7.44
CA SER A 23 2.62 -14.07 7.33
C SER A 23 2.37 -13.61 5.90
N GLY A 24 3.16 -14.08 4.93
CA GLY A 24 3.05 -13.73 3.52
C GLY A 24 4.37 -13.33 2.89
N GLY A 25 4.81 -12.08 3.09
CA GLY A 25 6.06 -11.55 2.55
C GLY A 25 5.96 -11.10 1.10
N LEU A 26 7.13 -10.85 0.49
CA LEU A 26 7.23 -10.41 -0.90
C LEU A 26 6.71 -11.47 -1.87
N VAL A 27 5.89 -11.04 -2.84
CA VAL A 27 5.34 -11.95 -3.87
C VAL A 27 6.45 -12.52 -4.75
N GLU A 28 7.48 -11.73 -5.02
CA GLU A 28 8.58 -12.10 -5.90
C GLU A 28 9.31 -13.38 -5.45
N ASP A 29 9.68 -13.45 -4.19
CA ASP A 29 10.51 -14.54 -3.66
C ASP A 29 10.05 -15.10 -2.30
N GLY A 30 8.98 -14.59 -1.73
CA GLY A 30 8.48 -15.00 -0.42
C GLY A 30 9.29 -14.51 0.77
N SER A 31 10.27 -13.65 0.56
CA SER A 31 11.10 -13.12 1.65
C SER A 31 10.35 -12.08 2.49
N LEU A 32 10.91 -11.78 3.66
CA LEU A 32 10.37 -10.78 4.58
C LEU A 32 10.29 -9.41 3.92
N TRP A 33 9.15 -8.73 4.10
CA TRP A 33 9.02 -7.30 3.84
C TRP A 33 9.04 -6.53 5.15
N SER A 34 9.74 -5.40 5.17
CA SER A 34 9.78 -4.50 6.33
C SER A 34 9.43 -3.08 5.93
N SER A 35 8.66 -2.39 6.78
CA SER A 35 8.32 -0.98 6.58
C SER A 35 9.55 -0.06 6.65
N THR A 36 10.68 -0.52 7.17
CA THR A 36 11.95 0.21 7.14
C THR A 36 12.49 0.43 5.73
N THR A 37 11.98 -0.32 4.74
CA THR A 37 12.32 -0.14 3.32
C THR A 37 11.63 1.06 2.67
N ILE A 38 10.63 1.65 3.35
CA ILE A 38 9.94 2.87 2.90
C ILE A 38 10.87 4.06 3.19
N LYS A 39 11.79 4.31 2.27
CA LYS A 39 12.78 5.41 2.38
C LYS A 39 13.36 5.74 1.01
N ASP A 40 14.05 6.87 0.93
CA ASP A 40 14.80 7.35 -0.22
C ASP A 40 13.95 7.74 -1.44
N LYS A 41 12.68 7.38 -1.44
CA LYS A 41 11.70 7.70 -2.48
C LYS A 41 10.36 8.04 -1.84
N VAL A 42 9.53 8.77 -2.57
CA VAL A 42 8.11 8.89 -2.23
C VAL A 42 7.45 7.55 -2.56
N PHE A 43 6.72 6.99 -1.62
CA PHE A 43 5.98 5.72 -1.81
C PHE A 43 4.48 5.99 -1.89
N VAL A 44 3.83 5.36 -2.85
CA VAL A 44 2.37 5.24 -2.88
C VAL A 44 2.03 3.79 -2.59
N MET A 45 1.39 3.57 -1.45
CA MET A 45 1.03 2.23 -0.97
C MET A 45 -0.47 2.01 -1.11
N PHE A 46 -0.81 0.86 -1.68
CA PHE A 46 -2.15 0.30 -1.69
C PHE A 46 -2.19 -0.87 -0.70
N TYR A 47 -3.03 -0.78 0.31
CA TYR A 47 -3.31 -1.91 1.20
C TYR A 47 -4.75 -2.34 0.99
N VAL A 48 -4.97 -3.48 0.36
CA VAL A 48 -6.25 -3.80 -0.28
C VAL A 48 -6.73 -5.21 0.03
N ASP A 49 -8.01 -5.30 0.44
CA ASP A 49 -8.77 -6.54 0.36
C ASP A 49 -8.94 -6.95 -1.11
N PRO A 50 -8.64 -8.20 -1.49
CA PRO A 50 -8.84 -8.67 -2.87
C PRO A 50 -10.23 -8.44 -3.43
N ASP A 51 -11.26 -8.47 -2.60
CA ASP A 51 -12.65 -8.25 -3.00
C ASP A 51 -12.96 -6.76 -3.28
N GLU A 52 -12.09 -5.86 -2.82
CA GLU A 52 -12.18 -4.41 -3.00
C GLU A 52 -11.17 -3.86 -4.02
N LYS A 53 -10.58 -4.74 -4.84
CA LYS A 53 -9.50 -4.39 -5.78
C LYS A 53 -9.86 -3.32 -6.81
N ASP A 54 -11.13 -3.21 -7.17
CA ASP A 54 -11.59 -2.28 -8.21
C ASP A 54 -12.00 -0.90 -7.67
N VAL A 55 -12.09 -0.74 -6.35
CA VAL A 55 -12.56 0.50 -5.71
C VAL A 55 -11.72 1.71 -6.11
N ASN A 56 -10.40 1.55 -6.21
CA ASN A 56 -9.46 2.61 -6.58
C ASN A 56 -8.75 2.36 -7.91
N GLU A 57 -9.32 1.59 -8.81
CA GLU A 57 -8.75 1.34 -10.14
C GLU A 57 -8.57 2.65 -10.92
N HIS A 58 -9.52 3.56 -10.88
CA HIS A 58 -9.45 4.89 -11.51
C HIS A 58 -8.25 5.71 -11.00
N TYR A 59 -7.94 5.62 -9.71
CA TYR A 59 -6.77 6.29 -9.11
C TYR A 59 -5.47 5.62 -9.57
N SER A 60 -5.42 4.30 -9.57
CA SER A 60 -4.27 3.54 -10.06
C SER A 60 -3.95 3.88 -11.52
N GLN A 61 -4.97 3.96 -12.38
CA GLN A 61 -4.82 4.36 -13.78
C GLN A 61 -4.33 5.81 -13.91
N ALA A 62 -4.85 6.72 -13.11
CA ALA A 62 -4.42 8.12 -13.09
C ALA A 62 -2.94 8.25 -12.67
N LEU A 63 -2.52 7.53 -11.63
CA LEU A 63 -1.12 7.48 -11.21
C LEU A 63 -0.21 6.95 -12.31
N LYS A 64 -0.60 5.87 -12.96
CA LYS A 64 0.15 5.27 -14.07
C LYS A 64 0.34 6.27 -15.20
N LYS A 65 -0.72 6.95 -15.60
CA LYS A 65 -0.69 7.98 -16.65
C LYS A 65 0.30 9.10 -16.33
N GLU A 66 0.26 9.60 -15.09
CA GLU A 66 1.17 10.66 -14.64
C GLU A 66 2.64 10.19 -14.60
N LYS A 67 2.86 8.95 -14.17
CA LYS A 67 4.19 8.35 -14.11
C LYS A 67 4.77 8.11 -15.51
N ASP A 68 3.99 7.55 -16.42
CA ASP A 68 4.40 7.27 -17.80
C ASP A 68 4.73 8.59 -18.54
N ALA A 69 3.97 9.65 -18.26
CA ALA A 69 4.23 10.99 -18.80
C ALA A 69 5.37 11.73 -18.09
N LYS A 70 6.00 11.11 -17.09
CA LYS A 70 7.09 11.68 -16.28
C LYS A 70 6.70 12.94 -15.51
N ARG A 71 5.41 13.09 -15.18
CA ARG A 71 4.91 14.20 -14.36
C ARG A 71 4.93 13.89 -12.86
N LEU A 72 4.86 12.60 -12.48
CA LEU A 72 5.01 12.14 -11.09
C LEU A 72 6.13 11.11 -11.00
N THR A 73 6.90 11.19 -9.93
CA THR A 73 7.93 10.20 -9.57
C THR A 73 7.59 9.61 -8.20
N PHE A 74 7.41 8.31 -8.14
CA PHE A 74 7.13 7.60 -6.89
C PHE A 74 7.41 6.11 -7.06
N GLN A 75 7.55 5.41 -5.94
CA GLN A 75 7.61 3.95 -5.88
C GLN A 75 6.24 3.41 -5.51
N SER A 76 5.69 2.52 -6.32
CA SER A 76 4.44 1.83 -6.02
C SER A 76 4.68 0.59 -5.18
N ILE A 77 3.84 0.39 -4.16
CA ILE A 77 3.79 -0.84 -3.38
C ILE A 77 2.32 -1.23 -3.20
N ALA A 78 2.02 -2.50 -3.41
CA ALA A 78 0.70 -3.07 -3.21
C ALA A 78 0.79 -4.22 -2.22
N ILE A 79 0.17 -4.05 -1.07
CA ILE A 79 0.09 -5.07 -0.02
C ILE A 79 -1.33 -5.61 0.00
N ILE A 80 -1.48 -6.91 -0.26
CA ILE A 80 -2.79 -7.55 -0.38
C ILE A 80 -3.13 -8.26 0.92
N ASN A 81 -4.24 -7.84 1.52
CA ASN A 81 -4.77 -8.41 2.76
C ASN A 81 -5.52 -9.71 2.46
N LEU A 82 -4.79 -10.83 2.43
CA LEU A 82 -5.35 -12.14 2.11
C LEU A 82 -6.31 -12.65 3.18
N ALA A 83 -6.18 -12.19 4.42
CA ALA A 83 -7.06 -12.59 5.51
C ALA A 83 -8.47 -11.98 5.40
N ALA A 84 -8.62 -10.91 4.60
CA ALA A 84 -9.90 -10.22 4.41
C ALA A 84 -10.85 -10.95 3.43
N THR A 85 -10.34 -11.86 2.61
CA THR A 85 -11.15 -12.58 1.61
C THR A 85 -11.38 -14.03 2.02
N TRP A 86 -12.56 -14.56 1.64
CA TRP A 86 -12.87 -15.99 1.76
C TRP A 86 -12.23 -16.85 0.65
N LYS A 87 -11.73 -16.22 -0.41
CA LYS A 87 -11.09 -16.92 -1.53
C LYS A 87 -9.85 -17.65 -1.06
N PRO A 88 -9.57 -18.87 -1.56
CA PRO A 88 -8.36 -19.60 -1.19
C PRO A 88 -7.10 -18.81 -1.50
N ASN A 89 -6.14 -18.79 -0.57
CA ASN A 89 -4.90 -18.05 -0.72
C ASN A 89 -4.15 -18.41 -2.00
N PHE A 90 -4.13 -19.69 -2.40
CA PHE A 90 -3.39 -20.11 -3.60
C PHE A 90 -3.94 -19.50 -4.89
N VAL A 91 -5.25 -19.20 -4.96
CA VAL A 91 -5.87 -18.53 -6.11
C VAL A 91 -5.36 -17.10 -6.20
N ILE A 92 -5.40 -16.38 -5.09
CA ILE A 92 -4.92 -14.98 -5.03
C ILE A 92 -3.41 -14.92 -5.28
N GLU A 93 -2.63 -15.82 -4.68
CA GLU A 93 -1.18 -15.87 -4.88
C GLU A 93 -0.80 -16.08 -6.34
N LYS A 94 -1.54 -16.92 -7.07
CA LYS A 94 -1.32 -17.12 -8.51
C LYS A 94 -1.57 -15.84 -9.30
N ILE A 95 -2.65 -15.12 -8.97
CA ILE A 95 -2.97 -13.84 -9.59
C ILE A 95 -1.86 -12.82 -9.31
N LEU A 96 -1.39 -12.73 -8.07
CA LEU A 96 -0.33 -11.81 -7.65
C LEU A 96 1.01 -12.10 -8.33
N LYS A 97 1.36 -13.35 -8.53
CA LYS A 97 2.55 -13.72 -9.31
C LYS A 97 2.47 -13.22 -10.76
N GLY A 98 1.28 -13.31 -11.36
CA GLY A 98 1.02 -12.73 -12.67
C GLY A 98 1.18 -11.22 -12.68
N LYS A 99 0.62 -10.53 -11.69
CA LYS A 99 0.74 -9.07 -11.52
C LYS A 99 2.19 -8.64 -11.33
N GLN A 100 2.97 -9.35 -10.52
CA GLN A 100 4.37 -9.03 -10.31
C GLN A 100 5.19 -9.13 -11.61
N LYS A 101 4.89 -10.09 -12.47
CA LYS A 101 5.52 -10.23 -13.80
C LYS A 101 5.10 -9.10 -14.75
N GLU A 102 3.82 -8.74 -14.74
CA GLU A 102 3.28 -7.66 -15.57
C GLU A 102 3.79 -6.28 -15.15
N PHE A 103 3.95 -6.07 -13.84
CA PHE A 103 4.39 -4.79 -13.25
C PHE A 103 5.66 -4.98 -12.40
N PRO A 104 6.82 -5.22 -13.05
CA PRO A 104 8.04 -5.57 -12.31
C PRO A 104 8.58 -4.43 -11.43
N ASN A 105 8.19 -3.18 -11.68
CA ASN A 105 8.61 -2.03 -10.89
C ASN A 105 7.68 -1.74 -9.69
N THR A 106 6.60 -2.48 -9.53
CA THR A 106 5.73 -2.41 -8.36
C THR A 106 6.16 -3.49 -7.36
N ILE A 107 6.24 -3.13 -6.09
CA ILE A 107 6.51 -4.08 -5.01
C ILE A 107 5.18 -4.70 -4.59
N TYR A 108 5.01 -6.01 -4.77
CA TYR A 108 3.83 -6.73 -4.29
C TYR A 108 4.17 -7.50 -3.02
N VAL A 109 3.32 -7.37 -2.01
CA VAL A 109 3.46 -8.04 -0.70
C VAL A 109 2.15 -8.77 -0.39
N LYS A 110 2.25 -9.98 0.13
CA LYS A 110 1.12 -10.73 0.67
C LYS A 110 1.06 -10.55 2.17
N ASP A 111 -0.11 -10.23 2.68
CA ASP A 111 -0.38 -10.17 4.12
C ASP A 111 -1.47 -11.17 4.48
N LYS A 112 -1.08 -12.33 4.99
CA LYS A 112 -1.99 -13.44 5.34
C LYS A 112 -2.63 -13.30 6.71
N LYS A 113 -2.17 -12.34 7.52
CA LYS A 113 -2.58 -12.21 8.94
C LYS A 113 -3.11 -10.82 9.28
N SER A 114 -3.44 -10.01 8.27
CA SER A 114 -3.91 -8.62 8.46
C SER A 114 -2.96 -7.82 9.36
N VAL A 115 -1.66 -7.92 9.12
CA VAL A 115 -0.63 -7.28 9.96
C VAL A 115 -0.82 -5.78 10.03
N LEU A 116 -1.08 -5.11 8.89
CA LEU A 116 -1.25 -3.66 8.88
C LEU A 116 -2.56 -3.21 9.53
N VAL A 117 -3.61 -4.03 9.49
CA VAL A 117 -4.84 -3.76 10.25
C VAL A 117 -4.53 -3.76 11.76
N LYS A 118 -3.81 -4.77 12.22
CA LYS A 118 -3.48 -4.94 13.65
C LYS A 118 -2.49 -3.91 14.16
N GLU A 119 -1.47 -3.59 13.34
CA GLU A 119 -0.33 -2.79 13.78
C GLU A 119 -0.46 -1.30 13.44
N TRP A 120 -1.14 -0.96 12.35
CA TRP A 120 -1.32 0.41 11.89
C TRP A 120 -2.77 0.89 11.96
N ASP A 121 -3.70 0.04 12.35
CA ASP A 121 -5.13 0.35 12.44
C ASP A 121 -5.71 0.89 11.12
N VAL A 122 -5.21 0.40 9.99
CA VAL A 122 -5.83 0.67 8.69
C VAL A 122 -7.14 -0.11 8.59
N ALA A 123 -8.04 0.35 7.73
CA ALA A 123 -9.33 -0.30 7.58
C ALA A 123 -9.19 -1.73 7.01
N ASP A 124 -9.87 -2.68 7.64
CA ASP A 124 -10.05 -4.03 7.13
C ASP A 124 -11.17 -4.04 6.06
N ASP A 125 -11.21 -5.09 5.24
CA ASP A 125 -12.24 -5.23 4.17
C ASP A 125 -12.38 -3.98 3.29
N ALA A 126 -11.27 -3.33 2.95
CA ALA A 126 -11.26 -2.04 2.28
C ALA A 126 -10.10 -1.90 1.29
N SER A 127 -10.16 -0.82 0.51
CA SER A 127 -9.03 -0.33 -0.27
C SER A 127 -8.45 0.90 0.44
N ASN A 128 -7.22 0.79 0.93
CA ASN A 128 -6.53 1.85 1.64
C ASN A 128 -5.41 2.43 0.76
N ILE A 129 -5.29 3.75 0.75
CA ILE A 129 -4.22 4.48 0.07
C ILE A 129 -3.38 5.20 1.12
N LEU A 130 -2.08 4.96 1.11
CA LEU A 130 -1.11 5.63 1.98
C LEU A 130 0.02 6.21 1.13
N ILE A 131 0.44 7.42 1.44
CA ILE A 131 1.59 8.06 0.77
C ILE A 131 2.63 8.38 1.83
N PHE A 132 3.89 8.03 1.56
CA PHE A 132 5.02 8.25 2.46
C PHE A 132 6.08 9.13 1.81
N SER A 133 6.71 9.97 2.62
CA SER A 133 7.86 10.77 2.22
C SER A 133 9.13 9.93 2.09
N LYS A 134 10.19 10.54 1.56
CA LYS A 134 11.53 9.93 1.43
C LYS A 134 12.15 9.50 2.76
N ASP A 135 11.71 10.07 3.86
CA ASP A 135 12.16 9.73 5.22
C ASP A 135 11.16 8.85 5.98
N GLY A 136 10.16 8.29 5.26
CA GLY A 136 9.23 7.32 5.81
C GLY A 136 8.08 7.91 6.62
N LYS A 137 7.85 9.22 6.55
CA LYS A 137 6.72 9.86 7.23
C LYS A 137 5.44 9.71 6.43
N LEU A 138 4.35 9.43 7.10
CA LEU A 138 3.03 9.36 6.47
C LEU A 138 2.56 10.77 6.07
N LEU A 139 2.28 10.96 4.79
CA LEU A 139 1.83 12.25 4.23
C LEU A 139 0.33 12.27 3.93
N PHE A 140 -0.26 11.10 3.66
CA PHE A 140 -1.66 10.97 3.24
C PHE A 140 -2.18 9.59 3.61
N TYR A 141 -3.43 9.54 4.06
CA TYR A 141 -4.18 8.30 4.28
C TYR A 141 -5.63 8.46 3.87
N LYS A 142 -6.13 7.53 3.10
CA LYS A 142 -7.56 7.44 2.74
C LYS A 142 -7.99 5.98 2.71
N SER A 143 -9.07 5.67 3.40
CA SER A 143 -9.77 4.39 3.26
C SER A 143 -10.99 4.58 2.37
N GLY A 144 -11.21 3.64 1.45
CA GLY A 144 -12.33 3.70 0.50
C GLY A 144 -11.99 4.45 -0.79
N LYS A 145 -13.04 4.76 -1.55
CA LYS A 145 -12.90 5.34 -2.89
C LYS A 145 -12.32 6.75 -2.86
N MET A 146 -11.27 6.97 -3.64
CA MET A 146 -10.70 8.30 -3.89
C MET A 146 -11.64 9.11 -4.77
N ASN A 147 -12.05 10.30 -4.31
CA ASN A 147 -12.76 11.25 -5.15
C ASN A 147 -11.76 12.17 -5.89
N ASP A 148 -12.26 13.07 -6.75
CA ASP A 148 -11.39 13.95 -7.55
C ASP A 148 -10.53 14.87 -6.67
N GLU A 149 -11.06 15.38 -5.57
CA GLU A 149 -10.33 16.21 -4.61
C GLU A 149 -9.20 15.41 -3.93
N ASP A 150 -9.48 14.17 -3.52
CA ASP A 150 -8.47 13.27 -2.94
C ASP A 150 -7.33 13.01 -3.93
N ILE A 151 -7.66 12.77 -5.20
CA ILE A 151 -6.68 12.51 -6.26
C ILE A 151 -5.80 13.75 -6.50
N GLU A 152 -6.39 14.93 -6.63
CA GLU A 152 -5.64 16.18 -6.80
C GLU A 152 -4.71 16.45 -5.62
N LYS A 153 -5.22 16.27 -4.40
CA LYS A 153 -4.44 16.41 -3.17
C LYS A 153 -3.26 15.44 -3.14
N SER A 154 -3.50 14.17 -3.48
CA SER A 154 -2.45 13.15 -3.51
C SER A 154 -1.35 13.50 -4.52
N PHE A 155 -1.71 13.98 -5.70
CA PHE A 155 -0.75 14.38 -6.73
C PHE A 155 0.11 15.57 -6.27
N ALA A 156 -0.50 16.58 -5.65
CA ALA A 156 0.22 17.71 -5.07
C ALA A 156 1.22 17.27 -4.02
N ILE A 157 0.82 16.37 -3.12
CA ILE A 157 1.68 15.81 -2.07
C ILE A 157 2.89 15.07 -2.68
N ILE A 158 2.66 14.25 -3.70
CA ILE A 158 3.75 13.52 -4.37
C ILE A 158 4.74 14.53 -4.99
N LYS A 159 4.24 15.51 -5.73
CA LYS A 159 5.09 16.54 -6.39
C LYS A 159 5.93 17.34 -5.40
N GLU A 160 5.35 17.71 -4.25
CA GLU A 160 6.02 18.52 -3.22
C GLU A 160 7.12 17.76 -2.49
N ASN A 161 7.12 16.43 -2.54
CA ASN A 161 8.00 15.57 -1.73
C ASN A 161 9.03 14.75 -2.53
N VAL A 162 9.07 14.91 -3.83
CA VAL A 162 10.09 14.25 -4.67
C VAL A 162 11.46 14.91 -4.63
#